data_ba4452de2ad08a7bfac7db6f70d56af5
#
_entry.id   ba4452de2ad08a7bfac7db6f70d56af5
#
_cell.length_a   1.000
_cell.length_b   1.000
_cell.length_c   1.000
_cell.angle_alpha   90.00
_cell.angle_beta   90.00
_cell.angle_gamma   90.00
#
_symmetry.space_group_name_H-M   'P 1'
#
loop_
_entity.id
_entity.type
_entity.pdbx_description
1 polymer ?
#
loop_
_entity_poly.entity_id
_entity_poly.type
_entity_poly.pdbx_seq_one_letter_code
_entity_poly.pdbx_strand_id
1 'polypeptide(L)'
;MIKILSCIKEKDNWIIEVESHNPYIDGKGGQIGDQGYIGNTKFLTVIDDKKIIVESEIIPGEYTYSIDTNRVFDIGVQHTAQHLFSAIAYNDYGLNTVGFRMTETYTTVDLDSKDLDESFVDELERKINAAIGEGREILEKIVTRDEANSIDTFRKKISDKVIGDVRIITIDNMDTSACAGYHVSNISEIRLFKIISFEKIKGNYTRFYFLSGERAIDDFVKKNKTIKELDRIFSCRDNEIISMVEKFNNEKKEVESKFKELNLKYCNFLSTELLSSAIEKDGKKYIVYKDDKDTITNLNKIIPGDYIFIGIWEDAGLISSKTIDCGELLKEFSKVLNIKGGGKGERANFKGEVSVAEITNIL
;
A
#
# COMPACT_ATOMS: atom_id res chain seq x y z
N MET A 1 -28.19 -16.00 -24.71
CA MET A 1 -29.20 -14.91 -24.59
C MET A 1 -29.42 -14.67 -23.11
N ILE A 2 -29.69 -13.41 -22.72
CA ILE A 2 -30.06 -12.99 -21.37
C ILE A 2 -31.30 -12.10 -21.48
N LYS A 3 -32.28 -12.29 -20.62
CA LYS A 3 -33.52 -11.51 -20.60
C LYS A 3 -33.49 -10.56 -19.41
N ILE A 4 -33.44 -9.26 -19.70
CA ILE A 4 -33.46 -8.18 -18.72
C ILE A 4 -34.90 -7.84 -18.38
N LEU A 5 -35.24 -7.86 -17.11
CA LEU A 5 -36.55 -7.55 -16.56
C LEU A 5 -36.69 -6.08 -16.16
N SER A 6 -35.64 -5.51 -15.56
CA SER A 6 -35.60 -4.12 -15.13
C SER A 6 -34.17 -3.60 -15.15
N CYS A 7 -34.04 -2.26 -15.20
CA CYS A 7 -32.77 -1.54 -15.06
C CYS A 7 -33.00 -0.33 -14.18
N ILE A 8 -32.26 -0.22 -13.09
CA ILE A 8 -32.38 0.87 -12.12
C ILE A 8 -31.02 1.49 -11.84
N LYS A 9 -30.98 2.78 -11.60
CA LYS A 9 -29.77 3.47 -11.19
C LYS A 9 -29.66 3.50 -9.68
N GLU A 10 -28.57 2.95 -9.15
CA GLU A 10 -28.23 3.03 -7.73
C GLU A 10 -26.87 3.72 -7.57
N LYS A 11 -26.89 4.94 -7.01
CA LYS A 11 -25.69 5.82 -6.89
C LYS A 11 -25.04 6.04 -8.26
N ASP A 12 -23.80 5.58 -8.43
CA ASP A 12 -23.02 5.75 -9.66
C ASP A 12 -23.15 4.56 -10.64
N ASN A 13 -23.85 3.49 -10.24
CA ASN A 13 -23.98 2.26 -11.02
C ASN A 13 -25.40 2.05 -11.53
N TRP A 14 -25.51 1.30 -12.63
CA TRP A 14 -26.74 0.75 -13.11
C TRP A 14 -26.83 -0.72 -12.73
N ILE A 15 -27.97 -1.14 -12.20
CA ILE A 15 -28.23 -2.54 -11.81
C ILE A 15 -29.37 -3.05 -12.67
N ILE A 16 -29.11 -4.15 -13.38
CA ILE A 16 -30.13 -4.87 -14.11
C ILE A 16 -30.59 -6.08 -13.31
N GLU A 17 -31.90 -6.34 -13.36
CA GLU A 17 -32.48 -7.60 -12.92
C GLU A 17 -32.76 -8.48 -14.13
N VAL A 18 -32.39 -9.74 -14.05
CA VAL A 18 -32.49 -10.71 -15.15
C VAL A 18 -33.29 -11.96 -14.74
N GLU A 19 -33.87 -12.64 -15.70
CA GLU A 19 -34.62 -13.89 -15.45
C GLU A 19 -33.68 -15.01 -14.98
N SER A 20 -32.54 -15.16 -15.65
CA SER A 20 -31.44 -16.06 -15.31
C SER A 20 -30.19 -15.68 -16.09
N HIS A 21 -29.02 -16.14 -15.63
CA HIS A 21 -27.75 -15.96 -16.32
C HIS A 21 -26.76 -17.07 -16.01
N ASN A 22 -25.73 -17.23 -16.85
CA ASN A 22 -24.62 -18.17 -16.65
C ASN A 22 -23.33 -17.52 -16.17
N PRO A 23 -23.06 -16.19 -16.39
CA PRO A 23 -21.86 -15.55 -15.88
C PRO A 23 -21.60 -15.82 -14.40
N TYR A 24 -20.33 -16.01 -14.03
CA TYR A 24 -19.93 -16.40 -12.69
C TYR A 24 -20.11 -15.26 -11.68
N ILE A 25 -20.73 -15.57 -10.53
CA ILE A 25 -21.03 -14.61 -9.46
C ILE A 25 -19.76 -14.21 -8.74
N ASP A 26 -19.59 -12.89 -8.48
CA ASP A 26 -18.45 -12.36 -7.78
C ASP A 26 -18.37 -12.85 -6.33
N GLY A 27 -17.16 -13.25 -5.90
CA GLY A 27 -16.90 -13.78 -4.55
C GLY A 27 -17.35 -15.21 -4.31
N LYS A 28 -18.07 -15.85 -5.23
CA LYS A 28 -18.47 -17.26 -5.09
C LYS A 28 -17.23 -18.16 -5.07
N GLY A 29 -17.09 -18.97 -4.00
CA GLY A 29 -15.92 -19.83 -3.83
C GLY A 29 -14.58 -19.09 -3.66
N GLY A 30 -14.57 -17.79 -3.32
CA GLY A 30 -13.38 -16.97 -3.19
C GLY A 30 -12.84 -16.40 -4.51
N GLN A 31 -13.48 -16.73 -5.64
CA GLN A 31 -13.13 -16.28 -6.98
C GLN A 31 -13.85 -14.98 -7.32
N ILE A 32 -13.21 -14.09 -8.09
CA ILE A 32 -13.89 -12.91 -8.68
C ILE A 32 -14.83 -13.32 -9.81
N GLY A 33 -15.87 -12.51 -10.00
CA GLY A 33 -16.91 -12.76 -11.00
C GLY A 33 -16.51 -12.39 -12.43
N ASP A 34 -17.37 -12.82 -13.36
CA ASP A 34 -17.21 -12.49 -14.77
C ASP A 34 -17.47 -11.03 -15.06
N GLN A 35 -16.87 -10.58 -16.14
CA GLN A 35 -17.13 -9.32 -16.85
C GLN A 35 -17.30 -9.60 -18.34
N GLY A 36 -17.88 -8.63 -19.06
CA GLY A 36 -18.10 -8.78 -20.49
C GLY A 36 -19.10 -7.77 -21.02
N TYR A 37 -19.89 -8.18 -22.02
CA TYR A 37 -20.85 -7.30 -22.66
C TYR A 37 -22.24 -7.95 -22.72
N ILE A 38 -23.28 -7.15 -22.53
CA ILE A 38 -24.69 -7.49 -22.79
C ILE A 38 -25.15 -6.51 -23.87
N GLY A 39 -25.40 -7.02 -25.09
CA GLY A 39 -25.50 -6.15 -26.26
C GLY A 39 -24.24 -5.34 -26.44
N ASN A 40 -24.36 -4.01 -26.39
CA ASN A 40 -23.24 -3.06 -26.49
C ASN A 40 -22.79 -2.49 -25.13
N THR A 41 -23.44 -2.87 -24.03
CA THR A 41 -23.14 -2.32 -22.70
C THR A 41 -22.27 -3.29 -21.92
N LYS A 42 -21.18 -2.78 -21.31
CA LYS A 42 -20.29 -3.59 -20.48
C LYS A 42 -20.98 -3.92 -19.16
N PHE A 43 -20.96 -5.20 -18.77
CA PHE A 43 -21.26 -5.58 -17.39
C PHE A 43 -20.00 -5.69 -16.56
N LEU A 44 -20.06 -5.17 -15.33
CA LEU A 44 -18.91 -4.94 -14.48
C LEU A 44 -18.80 -5.96 -13.33
N THR A 45 -19.96 -6.41 -12.83
CA THR A 45 -20.00 -7.33 -11.68
C THR A 45 -21.30 -8.12 -11.69
N VAL A 46 -21.20 -9.41 -11.48
CA VAL A 46 -22.34 -10.31 -11.28
C VAL A 46 -22.57 -10.43 -9.77
N ILE A 47 -23.65 -9.82 -9.26
CA ILE A 47 -23.93 -9.74 -7.81
C ILE A 47 -24.48 -11.06 -7.27
N ASP A 48 -25.50 -11.58 -7.92
CA ASP A 48 -26.21 -12.81 -7.55
C ASP A 48 -26.89 -13.43 -8.76
N ASP A 49 -27.67 -14.48 -8.58
CA ASP A 49 -28.35 -15.20 -9.67
C ASP A 49 -29.34 -14.36 -10.48
N LYS A 50 -29.65 -13.13 -10.06
CA LYS A 50 -30.63 -12.24 -10.66
C LYS A 50 -30.13 -10.85 -10.99
N LYS A 51 -29.01 -10.41 -10.42
CA LYS A 51 -28.56 -9.01 -10.48
C LYS A 51 -27.16 -8.88 -11.02
N ILE A 52 -27.00 -7.95 -11.96
CA ILE A 52 -25.73 -7.63 -12.61
C ILE A 52 -25.55 -6.12 -12.63
N ILE A 53 -24.36 -5.64 -12.29
CA ILE A 53 -23.96 -4.22 -12.44
C ILE A 53 -23.49 -4.00 -13.87
N VAL A 54 -24.00 -2.96 -14.51
CA VAL A 54 -23.63 -2.53 -15.86
C VAL A 54 -23.15 -1.08 -15.86
N GLU A 55 -22.37 -0.70 -16.87
CA GLU A 55 -21.78 0.64 -16.97
C GLU A 55 -22.77 1.73 -17.36
N SER A 56 -23.86 1.37 -18.05
CA SER A 56 -24.88 2.31 -18.53
C SER A 56 -26.27 1.66 -18.54
N GLU A 57 -27.29 2.49 -18.71
CA GLU A 57 -28.68 2.05 -18.79
C GLU A 57 -28.90 1.10 -19.95
N ILE A 58 -29.65 0.01 -19.69
CA ILE A 58 -30.13 -0.94 -20.71
C ILE A 58 -31.64 -1.05 -20.61
N ILE A 59 -32.32 -0.93 -21.75
CA ILE A 59 -33.78 -1.11 -21.82
C ILE A 59 -34.12 -2.59 -21.58
N PRO A 60 -35.18 -2.90 -20.80
CA PRO A 60 -35.65 -4.28 -20.65
C PRO A 60 -35.89 -4.96 -22.00
N GLY A 61 -35.48 -6.25 -22.10
CA GLY A 61 -35.56 -7.00 -23.34
C GLY A 61 -34.62 -8.20 -23.38
N GLU A 62 -34.53 -8.85 -24.51
CA GLU A 62 -33.61 -9.98 -24.72
C GLU A 62 -32.33 -9.54 -25.46
N TYR A 63 -31.18 -9.95 -24.95
CA TYR A 63 -29.88 -9.57 -25.49
C TYR A 63 -28.97 -10.81 -25.62
N THR A 64 -28.06 -10.74 -26.58
CA THR A 64 -26.88 -11.58 -26.58
C THR A 64 -25.91 -11.05 -25.52
N TYR A 65 -25.13 -11.93 -24.90
CA TYR A 65 -24.04 -11.54 -24.05
C TYR A 65 -22.78 -12.30 -24.40
N SER A 66 -21.64 -11.70 -24.08
CA SER A 66 -20.31 -12.32 -24.18
C SER A 66 -19.54 -12.11 -22.89
N ILE A 67 -18.79 -13.12 -22.47
CA ILE A 67 -17.90 -13.05 -21.33
C ILE A 67 -16.49 -12.73 -21.83
N ASP A 68 -15.73 -11.92 -21.09
CA ASP A 68 -14.32 -11.64 -21.38
C ASP A 68 -13.49 -12.91 -21.13
N THR A 69 -13.10 -13.57 -22.21
CA THR A 69 -12.33 -14.82 -22.18
C THR A 69 -10.92 -14.65 -21.63
N ASN A 70 -10.30 -13.47 -21.82
CA ASN A 70 -8.97 -13.18 -21.24
C ASN A 70 -9.08 -13.10 -19.71
N ARG A 71 -10.15 -12.47 -19.20
CA ARG A 71 -10.45 -12.45 -17.77
C ARG A 71 -10.69 -13.84 -17.21
N VAL A 72 -11.51 -14.65 -17.88
CA VAL A 72 -11.78 -16.05 -17.47
C VAL A 72 -10.48 -16.85 -17.41
N PHE A 73 -9.61 -16.69 -18.40
CA PHE A 73 -8.31 -17.36 -18.43
C PHE A 73 -7.43 -16.91 -17.26
N ASP A 74 -7.29 -15.58 -17.01
CA ASP A 74 -6.52 -15.06 -15.89
C ASP A 74 -7.08 -15.56 -14.55
N ILE A 75 -8.39 -15.55 -14.35
CA ILE A 75 -9.03 -16.12 -13.16
C ILE A 75 -8.68 -17.61 -13.03
N GLY A 76 -8.75 -18.38 -14.11
CA GLY A 76 -8.39 -19.79 -14.13
C GLY A 76 -6.94 -20.03 -13.72
N VAL A 77 -6.01 -19.20 -14.19
CA VAL A 77 -4.59 -19.21 -13.80
C VAL A 77 -4.42 -18.94 -12.29
N GLN A 78 -5.06 -17.89 -11.74
CA GLN A 78 -4.95 -17.56 -10.31
C GLN A 78 -5.55 -18.68 -9.44
N HIS A 79 -6.69 -19.24 -9.85
CA HIS A 79 -7.37 -20.28 -9.10
C HIS A 79 -6.60 -21.62 -9.12
N THR A 80 -6.09 -21.99 -10.28
CA THR A 80 -5.24 -23.19 -10.40
C THR A 80 -3.96 -23.05 -9.60
N ALA A 81 -3.34 -21.88 -9.61
CA ALA A 81 -2.16 -21.59 -8.79
C ALA A 81 -2.47 -21.71 -7.28
N GLN A 82 -3.68 -21.31 -6.85
CA GLN A 82 -4.14 -21.51 -5.47
C GLN A 82 -4.26 -23.00 -5.12
N HIS A 83 -4.85 -23.81 -6.02
CA HIS A 83 -4.93 -25.25 -5.81
C HIS A 83 -3.53 -25.89 -5.68
N LEU A 84 -2.62 -25.54 -6.59
CA LEU A 84 -1.24 -26.03 -6.58
C LEU A 84 -0.49 -25.62 -5.30
N PHE A 85 -0.62 -24.34 -4.88
CA PHE A 85 -0.08 -23.85 -3.60
C PHE A 85 -0.59 -24.69 -2.44
N SER A 86 -1.91 -24.87 -2.37
CA SER A 86 -2.56 -25.61 -1.27
C SER A 86 -2.20 -27.09 -1.26
N ALA A 87 -2.03 -27.70 -2.44
CA ALA A 87 -1.61 -29.09 -2.57
C ALA A 87 -0.19 -29.30 -2.04
N ILE A 88 0.76 -28.47 -2.44
CA ILE A 88 2.17 -28.55 -1.99
C ILE A 88 2.27 -28.24 -0.50
N ALA A 89 1.56 -27.20 0.00
CA ALA A 89 1.53 -26.87 1.42
C ALA A 89 1.00 -28.05 2.26
N TYR A 90 -0.02 -28.76 1.77
CA TYR A 90 -0.57 -29.92 2.46
C TYR A 90 0.31 -31.16 2.34
N ASN A 91 0.73 -31.53 1.14
CA ASN A 91 1.43 -32.78 0.88
C ASN A 91 2.84 -32.79 1.49
N ASP A 92 3.57 -31.67 1.42
CA ASP A 92 4.96 -31.60 1.83
C ASP A 92 5.15 -31.15 3.28
N TYR A 93 4.16 -30.35 3.81
CA TYR A 93 4.32 -29.71 5.12
C TYR A 93 3.14 -30.00 6.08
N GLY A 94 2.09 -30.69 5.63
CA GLY A 94 0.91 -31.00 6.45
C GLY A 94 0.05 -29.75 6.78
N LEU A 95 0.22 -28.65 6.04
CA LEU A 95 -0.46 -27.39 6.29
C LEU A 95 -1.78 -27.29 5.53
N ASN A 96 -2.87 -26.96 6.26
CA ASN A 96 -4.19 -26.84 5.66
C ASN A 96 -4.47 -25.40 5.23
N THR A 97 -5.12 -25.27 4.07
CA THR A 97 -5.71 -24.01 3.63
C THR A 97 -7.02 -23.76 4.37
N VAL A 98 -7.06 -22.68 5.15
CA VAL A 98 -8.24 -22.27 5.94
C VAL A 98 -8.99 -21.10 5.32
N GLY A 99 -8.36 -20.36 4.41
CA GLY A 99 -8.96 -19.24 3.69
C GLY A 99 -8.38 -19.08 2.28
N PHE A 100 -9.22 -18.57 1.39
CA PHE A 100 -8.84 -18.22 0.01
C PHE A 100 -9.67 -17.01 -0.43
N ARG A 101 -9.03 -16.06 -1.08
CA ARG A 101 -9.69 -14.93 -1.72
C ARG A 101 -8.89 -14.43 -2.90
N MET A 102 -9.52 -14.31 -4.04
CA MET A 102 -9.00 -13.65 -5.23
C MET A 102 -9.49 -12.21 -5.30
N THR A 103 -8.62 -11.31 -5.75
CA THR A 103 -8.95 -9.91 -6.07
C THR A 103 -8.47 -9.59 -7.49
N GLU A 104 -8.73 -8.38 -7.96
CA GLU A 104 -8.24 -7.92 -9.27
C GLU A 104 -6.70 -7.80 -9.30
N THR A 105 -6.07 -7.60 -8.16
CA THR A 105 -4.64 -7.26 -8.08
C THR A 105 -3.77 -8.35 -7.48
N TYR A 106 -4.32 -9.21 -6.63
CA TYR A 106 -3.60 -10.32 -5.99
C TYR A 106 -4.56 -11.41 -5.53
N THR A 107 -3.99 -12.55 -5.19
CA THR A 107 -4.72 -13.67 -4.58
C THR A 107 -4.15 -13.94 -3.19
N THR A 108 -5.01 -14.30 -2.22
CA THR A 108 -4.59 -14.68 -0.88
C THR A 108 -4.95 -16.11 -0.56
N VAL A 109 -4.05 -16.76 0.21
CA VAL A 109 -4.28 -18.07 0.84
C VAL A 109 -3.86 -17.98 2.30
N ASP A 110 -4.71 -18.49 3.19
CA ASP A 110 -4.41 -18.57 4.62
C ASP A 110 -4.08 -20.03 4.99
N LEU A 111 -2.91 -20.25 5.59
CA LEU A 111 -2.47 -21.55 6.11
C LEU A 111 -2.63 -21.60 7.64
N ASP A 112 -2.89 -22.80 8.17
CA ASP A 112 -3.13 -23.08 9.58
C ASP A 112 -1.83 -23.14 10.44
N SER A 113 -0.89 -22.24 10.17
CA SER A 113 0.34 -22.07 10.93
C SER A 113 0.70 -20.60 11.09
N LYS A 114 1.29 -20.24 12.22
CA LYS A 114 1.80 -18.88 12.51
C LYS A 114 3.32 -18.76 12.45
N ASP A 115 4.03 -19.89 12.43
CA ASP A 115 5.48 -19.95 12.63
C ASP A 115 6.23 -20.17 11.29
N LEU A 116 5.69 -19.58 10.22
CA LEU A 116 6.30 -19.61 8.89
C LEU A 116 7.18 -18.37 8.70
N ASP A 117 8.36 -18.58 8.15
CA ASP A 117 9.39 -17.57 7.93
C ASP A 117 9.74 -17.41 6.43
N GLU A 118 10.64 -16.48 6.12
CA GLU A 118 11.12 -16.24 4.75
C GLU A 118 11.73 -17.49 4.10
N SER A 119 12.42 -18.33 4.86
CA SER A 119 13.03 -19.56 4.34
C SER A 119 11.95 -20.54 3.85
N PHE A 120 10.86 -20.68 4.62
CA PHE A 120 9.70 -21.46 4.21
C PHE A 120 9.06 -20.89 2.94
N VAL A 121 8.91 -19.56 2.88
CA VAL A 121 8.32 -18.88 1.71
C VAL A 121 9.13 -19.16 0.45
N ASP A 122 10.45 -19.00 0.52
CA ASP A 122 11.36 -19.22 -0.61
C ASP A 122 11.34 -20.70 -1.07
N GLU A 123 11.28 -21.63 -0.13
CA GLU A 123 11.21 -23.05 -0.45
C GLU A 123 9.87 -23.42 -1.11
N LEU A 124 8.75 -22.97 -0.54
CA LEU A 124 7.41 -23.21 -1.05
C LEU A 124 7.25 -22.64 -2.48
N GLU A 125 7.66 -21.40 -2.68
CA GLU A 125 7.61 -20.74 -3.99
C GLU A 125 8.45 -21.51 -5.04
N ARG A 126 9.64 -21.94 -4.68
CA ARG A 126 10.51 -22.73 -5.56
C ARG A 126 9.87 -24.06 -5.95
N LYS A 127 9.26 -24.78 -4.99
CA LYS A 127 8.54 -26.03 -5.25
C LYS A 127 7.34 -25.83 -6.17
N ILE A 128 6.55 -24.76 -5.96
CA ILE A 128 5.41 -24.44 -6.81
C ILE A 128 5.88 -24.17 -8.26
N ASN A 129 6.91 -23.35 -8.44
CA ASN A 129 7.44 -23.07 -9.78
C ASN A 129 8.07 -24.30 -10.44
N ALA A 130 8.70 -25.20 -9.67
CA ALA A 130 9.20 -26.46 -10.18
C ALA A 130 8.05 -27.35 -10.69
N ALA A 131 6.97 -27.48 -9.92
CA ALA A 131 5.78 -28.22 -10.33
C ALA A 131 5.11 -27.64 -11.59
N ILE A 132 5.03 -26.31 -11.70
CA ILE A 132 4.53 -25.62 -12.92
C ILE A 132 5.33 -26.08 -14.15
N GLY A 133 6.67 -26.18 -14.01
CA GLY A 133 7.55 -26.66 -15.07
C GLY A 133 7.34 -28.11 -15.50
N GLU A 134 6.73 -28.95 -14.66
CA GLU A 134 6.39 -30.34 -14.99
C GLU A 134 5.24 -30.47 -15.98
N GLY A 135 4.36 -29.47 -16.07
CA GLY A 135 3.28 -29.41 -17.05
C GLY A 135 2.21 -30.49 -16.87
N ARG A 136 1.76 -30.73 -15.64
CA ARG A 136 0.72 -31.74 -15.35
C ARG A 136 -0.65 -31.30 -15.84
N GLU A 137 -1.43 -32.26 -16.34
CA GLU A 137 -2.79 -32.03 -16.80
C GLU A 137 -3.76 -31.79 -15.63
N ILE A 138 -4.77 -31.00 -15.90
CA ILE A 138 -5.89 -30.76 -15.00
C ILE A 138 -7.11 -31.45 -15.56
N LEU A 139 -7.60 -32.43 -14.82
CA LEU A 139 -8.74 -33.22 -15.18
C LEU A 139 -10.01 -32.71 -14.47
N GLU A 140 -11.09 -32.61 -15.23
CA GLU A 140 -12.39 -32.24 -14.72
C GLU A 140 -13.35 -33.42 -14.84
N LYS A 141 -14.06 -33.72 -13.74
CA LYS A 141 -15.09 -34.73 -13.71
C LYS A 141 -16.30 -34.24 -12.92
N ILE A 142 -17.51 -34.47 -13.44
CA ILE A 142 -18.76 -34.26 -12.72
C ILE A 142 -19.26 -35.63 -12.27
N VAL A 143 -19.55 -35.77 -10.99
CA VAL A 143 -20.01 -37.01 -10.37
C VAL A 143 -21.17 -36.73 -9.42
N THR A 144 -21.92 -37.75 -9.08
CA THR A 144 -22.96 -37.65 -8.05
C THR A 144 -22.33 -37.43 -6.67
N ARG A 145 -23.12 -36.93 -5.72
CA ARG A 145 -22.66 -36.72 -4.34
C ARG A 145 -22.14 -38.01 -3.69
N ASP A 146 -22.81 -39.13 -3.94
CA ASP A 146 -22.45 -40.44 -3.38
C ASP A 146 -21.13 -40.96 -3.95
N GLU A 147 -20.93 -40.85 -5.25
CA GLU A 147 -19.62 -41.13 -5.90
C GLU A 147 -18.50 -40.24 -5.34
N ALA A 148 -18.78 -38.92 -5.20
CA ALA A 148 -17.81 -37.99 -4.65
C ALA A 148 -17.41 -38.39 -3.21
N ASN A 149 -18.34 -38.77 -2.36
CA ASN A 149 -18.08 -39.20 -0.99
C ASN A 149 -17.26 -40.51 -0.92
N SER A 150 -17.20 -41.31 -1.97
CA SER A 150 -16.38 -42.52 -2.04
C SER A 150 -14.91 -42.28 -2.46
N ILE A 151 -14.56 -41.06 -2.82
CA ILE A 151 -13.19 -40.68 -3.23
C ILE A 151 -12.35 -40.30 -2.02
N ASP A 152 -11.37 -41.14 -1.66
CA ASP A 152 -10.52 -40.93 -0.51
C ASP A 152 -9.37 -39.93 -0.73
N THR A 153 -9.15 -39.50 -1.99
CA THR A 153 -8.02 -38.62 -2.36
C THR A 153 -8.30 -37.13 -2.21
N PHE A 154 -9.48 -36.74 -1.71
CA PHE A 154 -9.77 -35.34 -1.48
C PHE A 154 -8.87 -34.75 -0.40
N ARG A 155 -8.15 -33.68 -0.74
CA ARG A 155 -7.38 -32.89 0.23
C ARG A 155 -8.27 -32.30 1.33
N LYS A 156 -9.51 -31.92 1.00
CA LYS A 156 -10.49 -31.37 1.95
C LYS A 156 -11.85 -32.03 1.75
N LYS A 157 -12.52 -32.38 2.84
CA LYS A 157 -13.90 -32.93 2.77
C LYS A 157 -14.85 -31.97 2.05
N ILE A 158 -15.72 -32.55 1.26
CA ILE A 158 -16.74 -31.80 0.52
C ILE A 158 -17.72 -31.15 1.52
N SER A 159 -17.99 -29.87 1.35
CA SER A 159 -18.93 -29.14 2.22
C SER A 159 -20.34 -29.69 2.11
N ASP A 160 -21.04 -29.80 3.24
CA ASP A 160 -22.45 -30.21 3.28
C ASP A 160 -23.39 -29.23 2.56
N LYS A 161 -22.91 -28.03 2.26
CA LYS A 161 -23.65 -27.02 1.49
C LYS A 161 -23.72 -27.32 0.00
N VAL A 162 -22.91 -28.24 -0.51
CA VAL A 162 -22.92 -28.64 -1.93
C VAL A 162 -24.07 -29.61 -2.13
N ILE A 163 -25.08 -29.21 -2.90
CA ILE A 163 -26.26 -30.00 -3.22
C ILE A 163 -26.20 -30.44 -4.69
N GLY A 164 -26.54 -31.70 -4.97
CA GLY A 164 -26.53 -32.26 -6.33
C GLY A 164 -25.16 -32.75 -6.77
N ASP A 165 -24.89 -32.69 -8.06
CA ASP A 165 -23.65 -33.16 -8.66
C ASP A 165 -22.43 -32.31 -8.21
N VAL A 166 -21.33 -32.98 -8.05
CA VAL A 166 -20.07 -32.39 -7.59
C VAL A 166 -19.09 -32.35 -8.76
N ARG A 167 -18.59 -31.12 -9.06
CA ARG A 167 -17.49 -30.95 -10.00
C ARG A 167 -16.17 -31.16 -9.27
N ILE A 168 -15.38 -32.09 -9.74
CA ILE A 168 -14.07 -32.47 -9.21
C ILE A 168 -13.00 -31.96 -10.15
N ILE A 169 -12.02 -31.29 -9.59
CA ILE A 169 -10.79 -30.85 -10.26
C ILE A 169 -9.65 -31.67 -9.70
N THR A 170 -8.89 -32.33 -10.58
CA THR A 170 -7.71 -33.12 -10.23
C THR A 170 -6.49 -32.57 -10.97
N ILE A 171 -5.47 -32.18 -10.22
CA ILE A 171 -4.11 -31.97 -10.75
C ILE A 171 -3.40 -33.33 -10.64
N ASP A 172 -3.00 -33.89 -11.76
CA ASP A 172 -2.48 -35.26 -11.84
C ASP A 172 -1.41 -35.55 -10.76
N ASN A 173 -1.68 -36.55 -9.93
CA ASN A 173 -0.83 -37.00 -8.81
C ASN A 173 -0.48 -35.91 -7.76
N MET A 174 -1.23 -34.78 -7.69
CA MET A 174 -0.95 -33.68 -6.74
C MET A 174 -2.13 -33.27 -5.89
N ASP A 175 -3.30 -33.02 -6.49
CA ASP A 175 -4.51 -32.54 -5.79
C ASP A 175 -5.77 -33.13 -6.37
N THR A 176 -6.73 -33.40 -5.49
CA THR A 176 -8.12 -33.68 -5.87
C THR A 176 -9.03 -32.83 -4.99
N SER A 177 -9.83 -32.00 -5.60
CA SER A 177 -10.66 -31.03 -4.89
C SER A 177 -12.03 -30.85 -5.54
N ALA A 178 -13.09 -30.70 -4.74
CA ALA A 178 -14.40 -30.27 -5.21
C ALA A 178 -14.34 -28.75 -5.46
N CYS A 179 -14.49 -28.34 -6.71
CA CYS A 179 -14.37 -26.93 -7.09
C CYS A 179 -15.28 -26.57 -8.27
N ALA A 180 -16.02 -25.46 -8.14
CA ALA A 180 -16.89 -24.92 -9.19
C ALA A 180 -16.27 -23.74 -9.96
N GLY A 181 -15.06 -23.30 -9.59
CA GLY A 181 -14.39 -22.17 -10.22
C GLY A 181 -13.69 -22.51 -11.54
N TYR A 182 -13.17 -21.50 -12.20
CA TYR A 182 -12.42 -21.67 -13.44
C TYR A 182 -11.03 -22.24 -13.16
N HIS A 183 -10.58 -23.12 -14.05
CA HIS A 183 -9.23 -23.67 -14.06
C HIS A 183 -8.68 -23.69 -15.48
N VAL A 184 -7.34 -23.67 -15.61
CA VAL A 184 -6.66 -23.93 -16.87
C VAL A 184 -6.59 -25.43 -17.14
N SER A 185 -6.22 -25.85 -18.34
CA SER A 185 -6.16 -27.26 -18.73
C SER A 185 -4.86 -27.95 -18.28
N ASN A 186 -3.81 -27.17 -18.07
CA ASN A 186 -2.49 -27.64 -17.69
C ASN A 186 -1.83 -26.65 -16.74
N ILE A 187 -1.15 -27.13 -15.69
CA ILE A 187 -0.49 -26.22 -14.72
C ILE A 187 0.63 -25.39 -15.33
N SER A 188 1.22 -25.79 -16.48
CA SER A 188 2.22 -24.99 -17.20
C SER A 188 1.64 -23.65 -17.70
N GLU A 189 0.33 -23.54 -17.87
CA GLU A 189 -0.34 -22.28 -18.24
C GLU A 189 -0.27 -21.21 -17.14
N ILE A 190 0.05 -21.61 -15.90
CA ILE A 190 0.35 -20.67 -14.80
C ILE A 190 1.62 -19.88 -15.10
N ARG A 191 2.58 -20.42 -15.83
CA ARG A 191 3.84 -19.83 -16.29
C ARG A 191 4.79 -19.41 -15.16
N LEU A 192 4.33 -18.55 -14.24
CA LEU A 192 5.11 -18.03 -13.11
C LEU A 192 4.20 -17.86 -11.89
N PHE A 193 4.70 -18.26 -10.74
CA PHE A 193 4.08 -18.02 -9.43
C PHE A 193 5.03 -17.20 -8.57
N LYS A 194 4.53 -16.15 -7.90
CA LYS A 194 5.33 -15.30 -7.02
C LYS A 194 4.57 -14.92 -5.76
N ILE A 195 5.11 -15.28 -4.59
CA ILE A 195 4.67 -14.75 -3.31
C ILE A 195 5.21 -13.32 -3.18
N ILE A 196 4.32 -12.35 -3.02
CA ILE A 196 4.69 -10.93 -2.94
C ILE A 196 4.80 -10.42 -1.51
N SER A 197 4.08 -11.07 -0.58
CA SER A 197 4.17 -10.81 0.86
C SER A 197 3.46 -11.90 1.66
N PHE A 198 3.71 -11.95 2.96
CA PHE A 198 2.97 -12.75 3.91
C PHE A 198 2.86 -12.04 5.25
N GLU A 199 1.84 -12.38 6.04
CA GLU A 199 1.61 -11.79 7.36
C GLU A 199 0.92 -12.77 8.30
N LYS A 200 1.17 -12.62 9.60
CA LYS A 200 0.45 -13.36 10.64
C LYS A 200 -0.90 -12.72 10.88
N ILE A 201 -1.96 -13.52 10.85
CA ILE A 201 -3.33 -13.08 11.09
C ILE A 201 -3.94 -13.75 12.33
N LYS A 202 -5.13 -13.28 12.76
CA LYS A 202 -5.86 -13.87 13.90
C LYS A 202 -6.13 -15.36 13.67
N GLY A 203 -6.13 -16.15 14.76
CA GLY A 203 -6.41 -17.58 14.71
C GLY A 203 -5.16 -18.46 14.54
N ASN A 204 -3.97 -17.92 14.75
CA ASN A 204 -2.68 -18.58 14.52
C ASN A 204 -2.48 -19.01 13.05
N TYR A 205 -2.92 -18.20 12.11
CA TYR A 205 -2.79 -18.42 10.69
C TYR A 205 -1.76 -17.49 10.09
N THR A 206 -1.19 -17.90 8.94
CA THR A 206 -0.37 -17.04 8.08
C THR A 206 -1.10 -16.83 6.77
N ARG A 207 -1.29 -15.59 6.38
CA ARG A 207 -1.83 -15.18 5.08
C ARG A 207 -0.69 -14.92 4.11
N PHE A 208 -0.78 -15.54 2.96
CA PHE A 208 0.12 -15.33 1.82
C PHE A 208 -0.60 -14.52 0.76
N TYR A 209 0.11 -13.57 0.18
CA TYR A 209 -0.30 -12.80 -0.98
C TYR A 209 0.56 -13.23 -2.16
N PHE A 210 -0.07 -13.60 -3.25
CA PHE A 210 0.66 -14.04 -4.43
C PHE A 210 0.06 -13.53 -5.73
N LEU A 211 0.88 -13.58 -6.76
CA LEU A 211 0.55 -13.35 -8.15
C LEU A 211 0.93 -14.58 -8.95
N SER A 212 0.20 -14.85 -10.02
CA SER A 212 0.56 -15.89 -10.98
C SER A 212 0.27 -15.45 -12.42
N GLY A 213 0.84 -16.17 -13.38
CA GLY A 213 0.64 -15.88 -14.79
C GLY A 213 1.13 -14.49 -15.20
N GLU A 214 0.36 -13.84 -16.04
CA GLU A 214 0.68 -12.52 -16.57
C GLU A 214 0.80 -11.48 -15.47
N ARG A 215 0.01 -11.58 -14.39
CA ARG A 215 0.11 -10.67 -13.24
C ARG A 215 1.48 -10.72 -12.58
N ALA A 216 2.07 -11.92 -12.43
CA ALA A 216 3.41 -12.10 -11.86
C ALA A 216 4.51 -11.59 -12.80
N ILE A 217 4.34 -11.81 -14.11
CA ILE A 217 5.27 -11.33 -15.15
C ILE A 217 5.25 -9.80 -15.20
N ASP A 218 4.07 -9.19 -15.18
CA ASP A 218 3.92 -7.72 -15.18
C ASP A 218 4.54 -7.09 -13.93
N ASP A 219 4.36 -7.71 -12.76
CA ASP A 219 4.99 -7.27 -11.52
C ASP A 219 6.51 -7.33 -11.61
N PHE A 220 7.06 -8.43 -12.14
CA PHE A 220 8.49 -8.56 -12.39
C PHE A 220 9.01 -7.48 -13.35
N VAL A 221 8.31 -7.23 -14.46
CA VAL A 221 8.67 -6.19 -15.42
C VAL A 221 8.69 -4.80 -14.78
N LYS A 222 7.68 -4.49 -13.95
CA LYS A 222 7.61 -3.21 -13.22
C LYS A 222 8.77 -3.05 -12.24
N LYS A 223 9.04 -4.08 -11.44
CA LYS A 223 10.15 -4.11 -10.47
C LYS A 223 11.51 -3.97 -11.16
N ASN A 224 11.71 -4.68 -12.27
CA ASN A 224 12.94 -4.59 -13.06
C ASN A 224 13.16 -3.19 -13.66
N LYS A 225 12.08 -2.53 -14.12
CA LYS A 225 12.17 -1.12 -14.57
C LYS A 225 12.58 -0.19 -13.43
N THR A 226 12.04 -0.39 -12.23
CA THR A 226 12.40 0.40 -11.05
C THR A 226 13.86 0.19 -10.66
N ILE A 227 14.36 -1.05 -10.68
CA ILE A 227 15.77 -1.35 -10.41
C ILE A 227 16.68 -0.64 -11.44
N LYS A 228 16.37 -0.75 -12.74
CA LYS A 228 17.13 -0.05 -13.78
C LYS A 228 17.13 1.48 -13.64
N GLU A 229 16.05 2.04 -13.14
CA GLU A 229 15.99 3.48 -12.83
C GLU A 229 16.93 3.84 -11.66
N LEU A 230 16.95 3.01 -10.61
CA LEU A 230 17.89 3.17 -9.50
C LEU A 230 19.35 3.03 -9.95
N ASP A 231 19.67 2.05 -10.80
CA ASP A 231 21.00 1.90 -11.40
C ASP A 231 21.44 3.19 -12.09
N ARG A 232 20.52 3.81 -12.83
CA ARG A 232 20.80 5.07 -13.53
C ARG A 232 20.99 6.24 -12.58
N ILE A 233 20.12 6.36 -11.53
CA ILE A 233 20.21 7.43 -10.52
C ILE A 233 21.53 7.35 -9.78
N PHE A 234 21.92 6.16 -9.32
CA PHE A 234 23.11 5.95 -8.52
C PHE A 234 24.38 5.67 -9.37
N SER A 235 24.23 5.54 -10.70
CA SER A 235 25.34 5.18 -11.62
C SER A 235 26.07 3.92 -11.17
N CYS A 236 25.35 2.88 -10.79
CA CYS A 236 25.85 1.61 -10.28
C CYS A 236 25.15 0.41 -10.93
N ARG A 237 25.51 -0.80 -10.58
CA ARG A 237 24.80 -2.03 -10.97
C ARG A 237 23.78 -2.42 -9.88
N ASP A 238 22.77 -3.21 -10.27
CA ASP A 238 21.69 -3.66 -9.37
C ASP A 238 22.19 -4.28 -8.05
N ASN A 239 23.26 -5.07 -8.08
CA ASN A 239 23.86 -5.64 -6.85
C ASN A 239 24.60 -4.62 -5.97
N GLU A 240 24.83 -3.41 -6.45
CA GLU A 240 25.52 -2.32 -5.75
C GLU A 240 24.54 -1.28 -5.18
N ILE A 241 23.26 -1.30 -5.58
CA ILE A 241 22.27 -0.29 -5.18
C ILE A 241 22.22 -0.09 -3.67
N ILE A 242 22.15 -1.19 -2.90
CA ILE A 242 22.02 -1.11 -1.43
C ILE A 242 23.23 -0.40 -0.83
N SER A 243 24.45 -0.78 -1.24
CA SER A 243 25.67 -0.14 -0.75
C SER A 243 25.75 1.34 -1.14
N MET A 244 25.28 1.71 -2.33
CA MET A 244 25.21 3.10 -2.78
C MET A 244 24.19 3.93 -1.98
N VAL A 245 23.03 3.37 -1.66
CA VAL A 245 22.04 4.01 -0.78
C VAL A 245 22.62 4.24 0.62
N GLU A 246 23.29 3.24 1.18
CA GLU A 246 23.98 3.37 2.49
C GLU A 246 25.06 4.45 2.46
N LYS A 247 25.89 4.45 1.43
CA LYS A 247 26.93 5.48 1.22
C LYS A 247 26.31 6.88 1.13
N PHE A 248 25.29 7.06 0.30
CA PHE A 248 24.59 8.33 0.17
C PHE A 248 24.00 8.83 1.49
N ASN A 249 23.37 7.93 2.27
CA ASN A 249 22.84 8.28 3.58
C ASN A 249 23.94 8.70 4.58
N ASN A 250 25.11 8.07 4.52
CA ASN A 250 26.25 8.44 5.38
C ASN A 250 26.85 9.77 4.97
N GLU A 251 27.07 10.01 3.67
CA GLU A 251 27.53 11.29 3.14
C GLU A 251 26.58 12.44 3.52
N LYS A 252 25.27 12.21 3.40
CA LYS A 252 24.24 13.17 3.84
C LYS A 252 24.39 13.53 5.31
N LYS A 253 24.54 12.53 6.21
CA LYS A 253 24.75 12.77 7.65
C LYS A 253 26.04 13.56 7.94
N GLU A 254 27.12 13.27 7.20
CA GLU A 254 28.36 14.03 7.32
C GLU A 254 28.19 15.49 6.90
N VAL A 255 27.52 15.73 5.76
CA VAL A 255 27.24 17.09 5.28
C VAL A 255 26.39 17.86 6.31
N GLU A 256 25.32 17.24 6.82
CA GLU A 256 24.45 17.82 7.85
C GLU A 256 25.25 18.15 9.13
N SER A 257 26.16 17.28 9.55
CA SER A 257 27.04 17.52 10.72
C SER A 257 28.00 18.69 10.49
N LYS A 258 28.68 18.72 9.34
CA LYS A 258 29.57 19.81 8.96
C LYS A 258 28.83 21.14 8.84
N PHE A 259 27.61 21.11 8.28
CA PHE A 259 26.76 22.29 8.20
C PHE A 259 26.40 22.84 9.59
N LYS A 260 26.02 21.97 10.53
CA LYS A 260 25.74 22.38 11.92
C LYS A 260 26.96 22.99 12.61
N GLU A 261 28.13 22.39 12.42
CA GLU A 261 29.39 22.92 12.99
C GLU A 261 29.71 24.29 12.39
N LEU A 262 29.61 24.42 11.06
CA LEU A 262 29.88 25.69 10.38
C LEU A 262 28.89 26.77 10.80
N ASN A 263 27.60 26.46 10.90
CA ASN A 263 26.55 27.35 11.36
C ASN A 263 26.82 27.82 12.79
N LEU A 264 27.29 26.94 13.69
CA LEU A 264 27.66 27.34 15.05
C LEU A 264 28.87 28.29 15.08
N LYS A 265 29.90 28.04 14.25
CA LYS A 265 31.04 28.97 14.10
C LYS A 265 30.59 30.32 13.56
N TYR A 266 29.74 30.33 12.55
CA TYR A 266 29.14 31.54 12.00
C TYR A 266 28.35 32.32 13.05
N CYS A 267 27.50 31.66 13.82
CA CYS A 267 26.70 32.28 14.88
C CYS A 267 27.58 32.88 15.99
N ASN A 268 28.69 32.23 16.36
CA ASN A 268 29.66 32.82 17.33
C ASN A 268 30.30 34.10 16.82
N PHE A 269 30.69 34.15 15.54
CA PHE A 269 31.22 35.37 14.93
C PHE A 269 30.14 36.47 14.84
N LEU A 270 28.98 36.12 14.31
CA LEU A 270 27.84 37.02 14.12
C LEU A 270 27.35 37.61 15.47
N SER A 271 27.34 36.81 16.52
CA SER A 271 26.89 37.28 17.85
C SER A 271 27.72 38.46 18.35
N THR A 272 29.03 38.51 18.06
CA THR A 272 29.92 39.64 18.46
C THR A 272 29.49 40.94 17.75
N GLU A 273 29.13 40.87 16.49
CA GLU A 273 28.63 42.00 15.71
C GLU A 273 27.29 42.47 16.24
N LEU A 274 26.34 41.51 16.44
CA LEU A 274 25.01 41.81 16.95
C LEU A 274 25.02 42.42 18.35
N LEU A 275 25.90 41.95 19.23
CA LEU A 275 26.06 42.52 20.56
C LEU A 275 26.58 43.98 20.51
N SER A 276 27.49 44.30 19.57
CA SER A 276 28.04 45.66 19.40
C SER A 276 27.02 46.63 18.78
N SER A 277 26.06 46.12 18.02
CA SER A 277 25.01 46.90 17.34
C SER A 277 23.63 46.84 18.04
N ALA A 278 23.59 46.39 19.29
CA ALA A 278 22.38 46.31 20.07
C ALA A 278 21.67 47.67 20.25
N ILE A 279 20.36 47.70 20.11
CA ILE A 279 19.53 48.90 20.28
C ILE A 279 19.31 49.13 21.78
N GLU A 280 19.69 50.30 22.30
CA GLU A 280 19.41 50.68 23.69
C GLU A 280 18.14 51.52 23.75
N LYS A 281 17.14 51.08 24.57
CA LYS A 281 15.92 51.81 24.86
C LYS A 281 15.43 51.51 26.28
N ASP A 282 15.12 52.55 27.03
CA ASP A 282 14.63 52.47 28.42
C ASP A 282 15.52 51.59 29.32
N GLY A 283 16.86 51.71 29.15
CA GLY A 283 17.84 50.93 29.89
C GLY A 283 17.93 49.45 29.54
N LYS A 284 17.30 49.02 28.49
CA LYS A 284 17.29 47.64 27.97
C LYS A 284 17.99 47.57 26.61
N LYS A 285 18.64 46.42 26.34
CA LYS A 285 19.39 46.16 25.09
C LYS A 285 18.62 45.16 24.25
N TYR A 286 18.26 45.55 23.03
CA TYR A 286 17.51 44.73 22.08
C TYR A 286 18.40 44.34 20.92
N ILE A 287 18.27 43.06 20.50
CA ILE A 287 18.83 42.52 19.28
C ILE A 287 17.71 41.94 18.45
N VAL A 288 17.47 42.48 17.26
CA VAL A 288 16.47 41.99 16.32
C VAL A 288 17.19 41.46 15.10
N TYR A 289 17.04 40.19 14.80
CA TYR A 289 17.71 39.56 13.68
C TYR A 289 16.81 38.56 12.93
N LYS A 290 16.97 38.50 11.61
CA LYS A 290 16.21 37.59 10.74
C LYS A 290 17.18 36.75 9.93
N ASP A 291 17.00 35.41 10.03
CA ASP A 291 17.79 34.41 9.29
C ASP A 291 17.02 33.11 9.27
N ASP A 292 17.65 32.03 8.83
CA ASP A 292 17.05 30.67 8.94
C ASP A 292 16.85 30.24 10.40
N LYS A 293 15.96 29.27 10.60
CA LYS A 293 15.58 28.82 11.93
C LYS A 293 16.74 28.24 12.75
N ASP A 294 17.71 27.57 12.11
CA ASP A 294 18.84 26.95 12.81
C ASP A 294 19.82 28.02 13.29
N THR A 295 20.10 29.04 12.48
CA THR A 295 20.88 30.22 12.82
C THR A 295 20.27 30.97 13.99
N ILE A 296 18.97 31.29 13.92
CA ILE A 296 18.24 31.95 15.01
C ILE A 296 18.26 31.13 16.30
N THR A 297 18.05 29.80 16.18
CA THR A 297 18.09 28.91 17.35
C THR A 297 19.50 28.86 18.00
N ASN A 298 20.55 28.89 17.21
CA ASN A 298 21.91 28.89 17.71
C ASN A 298 22.29 30.26 18.32
N LEU A 299 21.92 31.36 17.67
CA LEU A 299 22.09 32.70 18.22
C LEU A 299 21.38 32.86 19.57
N ASN A 300 20.17 32.34 19.71
CA ASN A 300 19.40 32.35 20.97
C ASN A 300 20.12 31.63 22.13
N LYS A 301 21.01 30.69 21.86
CA LYS A 301 21.84 30.03 22.89
C LYS A 301 23.10 30.77 23.22
N ILE A 302 23.60 31.58 22.26
CA ILE A 302 24.88 32.29 22.36
C ILE A 302 24.71 33.68 22.95
N ILE A 303 23.64 34.40 22.55
CA ILE A 303 23.37 35.78 23.02
C ILE A 303 23.10 35.74 24.54
N PRO A 304 23.78 36.59 25.34
CA PRO A 304 23.57 36.62 26.77
C PRO A 304 22.17 36.99 27.17
N GLY A 305 21.68 36.40 28.27
CA GLY A 305 20.28 36.55 28.70
C GLY A 305 19.91 37.95 29.24
N ASP A 306 20.88 38.85 29.44
CA ASP A 306 20.65 40.24 29.77
C ASP A 306 20.24 41.10 28.55
N TYR A 307 20.38 40.56 27.35
CA TYR A 307 19.84 41.14 26.14
C TYR A 307 18.42 40.60 25.89
N ILE A 308 17.59 41.38 25.19
CA ILE A 308 16.30 40.94 24.65
C ILE A 308 16.52 40.55 23.20
N PHE A 309 16.63 39.24 22.94
CA PHE A 309 16.83 38.72 21.60
C PHE A 309 15.50 38.42 20.91
N ILE A 310 15.27 39.01 19.74
CA ILE A 310 14.12 38.79 18.89
C ILE A 310 14.61 38.19 17.59
N GLY A 311 14.45 36.88 17.44
CA GLY A 311 14.85 36.14 16.25
C GLY A 311 13.67 35.84 15.36
N ILE A 312 13.80 36.08 14.06
CA ILE A 312 12.75 35.91 13.04
C ILE A 312 13.25 34.91 12.00
N TRP A 313 12.38 34.01 11.57
CA TRP A 313 12.61 33.14 10.41
C TRP A 313 11.29 32.95 9.68
N GLU A 314 11.32 32.98 8.34
CA GLU A 314 10.12 32.83 7.50
C GLU A 314 8.91 33.62 8.04
N ASP A 315 7.84 32.92 8.45
CA ASP A 315 6.61 33.45 9.04
C ASP A 315 6.52 33.25 10.55
N ALA A 316 7.66 33.08 11.24
CA ALA A 316 7.69 32.82 12.67
C ALA A 316 8.89 33.49 13.36
N GLY A 317 8.89 33.48 14.70
CA GLY A 317 10.01 34.01 15.48
C GLY A 317 9.93 33.63 16.95
N LEU A 318 10.96 34.07 17.67
CA LEU A 318 11.04 33.94 19.12
C LEU A 318 11.50 35.24 19.77
N ILE A 319 11.14 35.43 21.02
CA ILE A 319 11.66 36.44 21.92
C ILE A 319 12.29 35.71 23.11
N SER A 320 13.48 36.06 23.47
CA SER A 320 14.20 35.47 24.61
C SER A 320 14.95 36.51 25.42
N SER A 321 14.81 36.48 26.73
CA SER A 321 15.53 37.34 27.70
C SER A 321 15.34 36.81 29.11
N LYS A 322 16.32 37.11 29.99
CA LYS A 322 16.21 36.88 31.45
C LYS A 322 15.81 38.13 32.22
N THR A 323 15.67 39.26 31.54
CA THR A 323 15.46 40.57 32.20
C THR A 323 14.00 41.03 32.12
N ILE A 324 13.17 40.38 31.30
CA ILE A 324 11.76 40.74 31.11
C ILE A 324 10.88 39.48 30.99
N ASP A 325 9.54 39.64 31.12
CA ASP A 325 8.61 38.61 30.69
C ASP A 325 8.39 38.73 29.17
N CYS A 326 8.92 37.75 28.42
CA CYS A 326 8.84 37.73 26.96
C CYS A 326 7.41 37.54 26.46
N GLY A 327 6.54 36.93 27.27
CA GLY A 327 5.11 36.75 26.90
C GLY A 327 4.34 38.06 26.96
N GLU A 328 4.69 38.97 27.92
CA GLU A 328 4.11 40.32 27.97
C GLU A 328 4.58 41.20 26.82
N LEU A 329 5.87 41.19 26.53
CA LEU A 329 6.40 41.90 25.35
C LEU A 329 5.78 41.43 24.04
N LEU A 330 5.58 40.12 23.89
CA LEU A 330 4.89 39.58 22.72
C LEU A 330 3.42 40.06 22.62
N LYS A 331 2.71 40.15 23.72
CA LYS A 331 1.35 40.71 23.74
C LYS A 331 1.30 42.18 23.30
N GLU A 332 2.31 42.98 23.69
CA GLU A 332 2.43 44.36 23.22
C GLU A 332 2.68 44.43 21.73
N PHE A 333 3.60 43.63 21.20
CA PHE A 333 3.86 43.56 19.77
C PHE A 333 2.65 43.08 18.97
N SER A 334 1.88 42.12 19.50
CA SER A 334 0.67 41.60 18.83
C SER A 334 -0.48 42.61 18.74
N LYS A 335 -0.42 43.74 19.45
CA LYS A 335 -1.40 44.82 19.33
C LYS A 335 -1.17 45.70 18.06
N VAL A 336 0.11 45.72 17.61
CA VAL A 336 0.54 46.61 16.52
C VAL A 336 0.94 45.81 15.26
N LEU A 337 1.51 44.63 15.47
CA LEU A 337 1.95 43.72 14.39
C LEU A 337 0.95 42.58 14.19
N ASN A 338 0.82 42.12 12.95
CA ASN A 338 -0.03 40.95 12.63
C ASN A 338 0.67 39.63 12.98
N ILE A 339 1.04 39.47 14.25
CA ILE A 339 1.64 38.26 14.78
C ILE A 339 0.80 37.65 15.89
N LYS A 340 0.80 36.34 15.99
CA LYS A 340 0.08 35.58 17.04
C LYS A 340 1.02 34.58 17.67
N GLY A 341 0.95 34.47 18.99
CA GLY A 341 1.82 33.53 19.67
C GLY A 341 1.59 33.48 21.16
N GLY A 342 2.55 32.96 21.88
CA GLY A 342 2.47 32.89 23.34
C GLY A 342 3.83 32.52 23.95
N GLY A 343 3.92 32.75 25.26
CA GLY A 343 5.05 32.43 26.07
C GLY A 343 4.88 33.01 27.46
N LYS A 344 5.83 32.74 28.35
CA LYS A 344 5.86 33.28 29.71
C LYS A 344 7.30 33.28 30.22
N GLY A 345 7.66 34.31 30.99
CA GLY A 345 9.02 34.42 31.55
C GLY A 345 10.08 34.64 30.47
N GLU A 346 11.10 33.81 30.45
CA GLU A 346 12.31 34.00 29.63
C GLU A 346 12.12 33.74 28.12
N ARG A 347 10.97 33.22 27.66
CA ARG A 347 10.77 32.88 26.26
C ARG A 347 9.32 33.02 25.80
N ALA A 348 9.16 33.56 24.57
CA ALA A 348 7.91 33.53 23.82
C ALA A 348 8.21 33.17 22.36
N ASN A 349 7.23 32.57 21.68
CA ASN A 349 7.30 32.27 20.24
C ASN A 349 6.08 32.86 19.55
N PHE A 350 6.26 33.29 18.31
CA PHE A 350 5.17 33.86 17.52
C PHE A 350 5.16 33.32 16.09
N LYS A 351 4.01 33.46 15.44
CA LYS A 351 3.80 33.24 13.99
C LYS A 351 3.20 34.51 13.39
N GLY A 352 3.55 34.79 12.18
CA GLY A 352 3.15 35.93 11.36
C GLY A 352 4.34 36.54 10.64
N GLU A 353 4.10 37.04 9.44
CA GLU A 353 5.14 37.75 8.68
C GLU A 353 5.45 39.07 9.36
N VAL A 354 6.75 39.27 9.68
CA VAL A 354 7.26 40.50 10.25
C VAL A 354 8.69 40.71 9.78
N SER A 355 9.06 41.98 9.58
CA SER A 355 10.40 42.39 9.24
C SER A 355 11.17 42.92 10.46
N VAL A 356 12.49 42.91 10.34
CA VAL A 356 13.37 43.54 11.35
C VAL A 356 13.00 45.01 11.53
N ALA A 357 12.74 45.75 10.44
CA ALA A 357 12.40 47.18 10.49
C ALA A 357 11.10 47.45 11.23
N GLU A 358 10.04 46.62 11.03
CA GLU A 358 8.78 46.76 11.73
C GLU A 358 8.93 46.61 13.24
N ILE A 359 9.72 45.61 13.69
CA ILE A 359 9.99 45.42 15.12
C ILE A 359 10.86 46.58 15.66
N THR A 360 11.89 46.99 14.94
CA THR A 360 12.77 48.06 15.34
C THR A 360 12.06 49.40 15.49
N ASN A 361 11.07 49.67 14.63
CA ASN A 361 10.29 50.93 14.69
C ASN A 361 9.33 50.98 15.91
N ILE A 362 8.99 49.84 16.48
CA ILE A 362 8.12 49.79 17.67
C ILE A 362 8.94 49.84 18.96
N LEU A 363 10.20 49.40 18.90
CA LEU A 363 11.15 49.53 20.02
C LEU A 363 11.47 50.96 20.31
#